data_c0fec9a04b840d6b6fbfdd35fb641c43
#
_entry.id   c0fec9a04b840d6b6fbfdd35fb641c43
#
_cell.length_a   1.000
_cell.length_b   1.000
_cell.length_c   1.000
_cell.angle_alpha   90.00
_cell.angle_beta   90.00
_cell.angle_gamma   90.00
#
_symmetry.space_group_name_H-M   'P 1'
#
loop_
_entity.id
_entity.type
_entity.pdbx_description
1 polymer ?
#
loop_
_entity_poly.entity_id
_entity_poly.type
_entity_poly.pdbx_seq_one_letter_code
_entity_poly.pdbx_strand_id
1 'polypeptide(L)'
;MSADLILTITDRSRGGDFSAWFREQGATLVLTALGRGTATTEVLDCLGLEATEKAVLLCMLPSRKGLLRKAAKDLWLDVPGRGVMMAVPVSSIGGASAKNYLLQGEAEDRMEKKLTHELIVVIANQGATDQVMDAARAAGATGGTAVHAKGT
;
A
#
# COMPACT_ATOMS: atom_id res chain seq x y z
N MET A 1 8.25 -1.82 18.49
CA MET A 1 8.50 -2.20 17.08
C MET A 1 7.94 -1.12 16.18
N SER A 2 8.65 -0.76 15.12
CA SER A 2 8.16 0.17 14.10
C SER A 2 7.27 -0.57 13.11
N ALA A 3 6.37 0.17 12.44
CA ALA A 3 5.49 -0.37 11.42
C ALA A 3 5.91 0.13 10.03
N ASP A 4 5.67 -0.68 9.04
CA ASP A 4 5.85 -0.32 7.65
C ASP A 4 4.52 -0.43 6.89
N LEU A 5 4.23 0.57 6.06
CA LEU A 5 3.21 0.48 5.03
C LEU A 5 3.84 -0.21 3.82
N ILE A 6 3.31 -1.36 3.46
CA ILE A 6 3.75 -2.10 2.30
C ILE A 6 2.89 -1.72 1.11
N LEU A 7 3.51 -1.15 0.10
CA LEU A 7 2.89 -0.86 -1.19
C LEU A 7 3.40 -1.84 -2.23
N THR A 8 2.49 -2.50 -2.92
CA THR A 8 2.84 -3.47 -3.96
C THR A 8 2.05 -3.19 -5.22
N ILE A 9 2.71 -3.27 -6.36
CA ILE A 9 2.09 -3.20 -7.69
C ILE A 9 2.47 -4.47 -8.44
N THR A 10 1.46 -5.21 -8.89
CA THR A 10 1.65 -6.46 -9.64
C THR A 10 0.57 -6.62 -10.70
N ASP A 11 0.65 -7.63 -11.52
CA ASP A 11 -0.42 -7.95 -12.47
C ASP A 11 -1.72 -8.32 -11.72
N ARG A 12 -2.86 -7.91 -12.27
CA ARG A 12 -4.18 -8.17 -11.68
C ARG A 12 -4.39 -9.64 -11.31
N SER A 13 -3.97 -10.55 -12.18
CA SER A 13 -4.11 -12.00 -11.98
C SER A 13 -3.35 -12.52 -10.76
N ARG A 14 -2.31 -11.81 -10.32
CA ARG A 14 -1.46 -12.20 -9.18
C ARG A 14 -1.86 -11.52 -7.86
N GLY A 15 -2.78 -10.58 -7.90
CA GLY A 15 -3.21 -9.84 -6.69
C GLY A 15 -3.65 -10.75 -5.55
N GLY A 16 -4.32 -11.86 -5.87
CA GLY A 16 -4.75 -12.86 -4.88
C GLY A 16 -3.58 -13.54 -4.16
N ASP A 17 -2.53 -13.93 -4.89
CA ASP A 17 -1.34 -14.58 -4.33
C ASP A 17 -0.62 -13.66 -3.36
N PHE A 18 -0.46 -12.39 -3.74
CA PHE A 18 0.14 -11.38 -2.88
C PHE A 18 -0.70 -11.12 -1.63
N SER A 19 -2.02 -11.02 -1.77
CA SER A 19 -2.92 -10.84 -0.63
C SER A 19 -2.84 -12.01 0.35
N ALA A 20 -2.82 -13.24 -0.14
CA ALA A 20 -2.64 -14.44 0.68
C ALA A 20 -1.29 -14.42 1.41
N TRP A 21 -0.21 -14.11 0.70
CA TRP A 21 1.12 -14.01 1.29
C TRP A 21 1.18 -12.95 2.40
N PHE A 22 0.58 -11.77 2.22
CA PHE A 22 0.53 -10.73 3.26
C PHE A 22 -0.20 -11.21 4.52
N ARG A 23 -1.28 -11.94 4.37
CA ARG A 23 -2.01 -12.54 5.51
C ARG A 23 -1.15 -13.55 6.26
N GLU A 24 -0.40 -14.39 5.56
CA GLU A 24 0.56 -15.31 6.17
C GLU A 24 1.68 -14.57 6.92
N GLN A 25 2.03 -13.36 6.49
CA GLN A 25 2.97 -12.50 7.22
C GLN A 25 2.32 -11.76 8.41
N GLY A 26 1.02 -11.92 8.63
CA GLY A 26 0.29 -11.34 9.77
C GLY A 26 -0.41 -10.01 9.44
N ALA A 27 -0.62 -9.68 8.17
CA ALA A 27 -1.43 -8.52 7.82
C ALA A 27 -2.90 -8.75 8.20
N THR A 28 -3.45 -7.86 9.02
CA THR A 28 -4.86 -7.90 9.44
C THR A 28 -5.80 -7.31 8.39
N LEU A 29 -5.28 -6.41 7.56
CA LEU A 29 -6.00 -5.75 6.48
C LEU A 29 -5.10 -5.66 5.26
N VAL A 30 -5.61 -6.10 4.12
CA VAL A 30 -5.00 -5.88 2.81
C VAL A 30 -6.00 -5.13 1.94
N LEU A 31 -5.65 -3.93 1.52
CA LEU A 31 -6.45 -3.14 0.59
C LEU A 31 -5.96 -3.41 -0.82
N THR A 32 -6.87 -3.69 -1.73
CA THR A 32 -6.56 -3.91 -3.13
C THR A 32 -7.32 -2.91 -3.99
N ALA A 33 -6.60 -2.16 -4.80
CA ALA A 33 -7.13 -1.29 -5.83
C ALA A 33 -6.71 -1.80 -7.22
N LEU A 34 -7.50 -1.48 -8.23
CA LEU A 34 -7.14 -1.74 -9.62
C LEU A 34 -6.50 -0.50 -10.22
N GLY A 35 -5.44 -0.70 -10.96
CA GLY A 35 -4.74 0.32 -11.71
C GLY A 35 -4.51 -0.12 -13.14
N ARG A 36 -4.14 0.82 -13.98
CA ARG A 36 -3.73 0.57 -15.36
C ARG A 36 -2.25 0.92 -15.51
N GLY A 37 -1.46 -0.01 -16.04
CA GLY A 37 -0.09 0.28 -16.42
C GLY A 37 -0.07 1.25 -17.60
N THR A 38 0.70 2.33 -17.49
CA THR A 38 0.85 3.35 -18.54
C THR A 38 2.14 3.22 -19.32
N ALA A 39 3.04 2.34 -18.89
CA ALA A 39 4.27 2.04 -19.62
C ALA A 39 3.89 1.19 -20.83
N THR A 40 3.72 1.82 -21.97
CA THR A 40 3.61 1.15 -23.26
C THR A 40 4.99 1.10 -23.88
N THR A 41 5.44 -0.09 -24.25
CA THR A 41 6.53 -0.20 -25.22
C THR A 41 5.91 -0.03 -26.61
N GLU A 42 6.57 0.69 -27.51
CA GLU A 42 6.12 0.85 -28.91
C GLU A 42 5.73 -0.49 -29.57
N VAL A 43 6.36 -1.59 -29.12
CA VAL A 43 6.08 -2.94 -29.57
C VAL A 43 4.69 -3.44 -29.14
N LEU A 44 4.23 -3.09 -27.94
CA LEU A 44 2.91 -3.49 -27.46
C LEU A 44 1.81 -2.72 -28.20
N ASP A 45 2.05 -1.45 -28.51
CA ASP A 45 1.13 -0.65 -29.34
C ASP A 45 1.03 -1.17 -30.75
N CYS A 46 2.16 -1.56 -31.36
CA CYS A 46 2.18 -2.17 -32.71
C CYS A 46 1.44 -3.53 -32.77
N LEU A 47 1.39 -4.26 -31.68
CA LEU A 47 0.71 -5.55 -31.59
C LEU A 47 -0.76 -5.45 -31.17
N GLY A 48 -1.26 -4.23 -30.89
CA GLY A 48 -2.63 -4.01 -30.39
C GLY A 48 -2.89 -4.61 -29.01
N LEU A 49 -1.83 -4.86 -28.23
CA LEU A 49 -1.94 -5.39 -26.87
C LEU A 49 -2.31 -4.21 -25.94
N GLU A 50 -3.45 -4.33 -25.29
CA GLU A 50 -3.88 -3.33 -24.30
C GLU A 50 -2.93 -3.30 -23.09
N ALA A 51 -2.81 -2.13 -22.49
CA ALA A 51 -2.10 -1.95 -21.23
C ALA A 51 -2.70 -2.90 -20.17
N THR A 52 -1.87 -3.76 -19.61
CA THR A 52 -2.31 -4.75 -18.65
C THR A 52 -2.84 -4.11 -17.38
N GLU A 53 -3.98 -4.60 -16.90
CA GLU A 53 -4.51 -4.21 -15.60
C GLU A 53 -3.56 -4.61 -14.47
N LYS A 54 -3.36 -3.71 -13.53
CA LYS A 54 -2.50 -3.91 -12.35
C LYS A 54 -3.35 -3.98 -11.10
N ALA A 55 -2.90 -4.78 -10.15
CA ALA A 55 -3.36 -4.74 -8.77
C ALA A 55 -2.37 -3.91 -7.96
N VAL A 56 -2.89 -2.95 -7.21
CA VAL A 56 -2.15 -2.16 -6.23
C VAL A 56 -2.61 -2.60 -4.85
N LEU A 57 -1.69 -3.20 -4.08
CA LEU A 57 -2.00 -3.69 -2.75
C LEU A 57 -1.31 -2.81 -1.70
N LEU A 58 -2.05 -2.52 -0.65
CA LEU A 58 -1.60 -1.77 0.52
C LEU A 58 -1.88 -2.60 1.77
N CYS A 59 -0.90 -2.80 2.61
CA CYS A 59 -1.10 -3.39 3.93
C CYS A 59 -0.12 -2.81 4.95
N MET A 60 -0.45 -2.97 6.23
CA MET A 60 0.41 -2.60 7.34
C MET A 60 1.00 -3.87 7.95
N LEU A 61 2.31 -3.84 8.17
CA LEU A 61 3.01 -4.92 8.86
C LEU A 61 3.98 -4.34 9.90
N PRO A 62 4.24 -5.06 11.00
CA PRO A 62 5.38 -4.75 11.87
C PRO A 62 6.67 -4.76 11.05
N SER A 63 7.54 -3.75 11.26
CA SER A 63 8.82 -3.67 10.55
C SER A 63 9.69 -4.87 10.90
N ARG A 64 10.00 -5.69 9.90
CA ARG A 64 10.84 -6.89 10.07
C ARG A 64 12.01 -6.85 9.11
N LYS A 65 13.22 -7.07 9.64
CA LYS A 65 14.40 -7.21 8.80
C LYS A 65 14.23 -8.39 7.84
N GLY A 66 14.48 -8.15 6.56
CA GLY A 66 14.43 -9.20 5.54
C GLY A 66 13.05 -9.47 4.94
N LEU A 67 11.99 -8.75 5.35
CA LEU A 67 10.64 -8.93 4.78
C LEU A 67 10.64 -8.80 3.24
N LEU A 68 11.24 -7.75 2.71
CA LEU A 68 11.32 -7.55 1.25
C LEU A 68 12.15 -8.64 0.56
N ARG A 69 13.22 -9.11 1.19
CA ARG A 69 14.03 -10.21 0.65
C ARG A 69 13.24 -11.53 0.63
N LYS A 70 12.46 -11.79 1.68
CA LYS A 70 11.55 -12.94 1.72
C LYS A 70 10.48 -12.83 0.64
N ALA A 71 9.86 -11.67 0.49
CA ALA A 71 8.88 -11.40 -0.57
C ALA A 71 9.48 -11.59 -1.96
N ALA A 72 10.68 -11.09 -2.20
CA ALA A 72 11.37 -11.26 -3.49
C ALA A 72 11.52 -12.73 -3.86
N LYS A 73 11.88 -13.57 -2.90
CA LYS A 73 12.02 -15.02 -3.10
C LYS A 73 10.67 -15.72 -3.27
N ASP A 74 9.73 -15.50 -2.35
CA ASP A 74 8.47 -16.24 -2.29
C ASP A 74 7.53 -15.85 -3.44
N LEU A 75 7.56 -14.58 -3.86
CA LEU A 75 6.68 -14.00 -4.89
C LEU A 75 7.40 -13.74 -6.22
N TRP A 76 8.65 -14.18 -6.35
CA TRP A 76 9.44 -14.06 -7.57
C TRP A 76 9.60 -12.62 -8.07
N LEU A 77 9.76 -11.65 -7.15
CA LEU A 77 9.87 -10.24 -7.50
C LEU A 77 11.19 -9.89 -8.21
N ASP A 78 12.21 -10.75 -8.10
CA ASP A 78 13.47 -10.60 -8.81
C ASP A 78 13.33 -10.86 -10.33
N VAL A 79 12.20 -11.45 -10.75
CA VAL A 79 11.91 -11.69 -12.17
C VAL A 79 11.23 -10.45 -12.76
N PRO A 80 11.77 -9.86 -13.84
CA PRO A 80 11.16 -8.72 -14.50
C PRO A 80 9.69 -8.93 -14.85
N GLY A 81 8.85 -7.91 -14.65
CA GLY A 81 7.41 -7.95 -14.92
C GLY A 81 6.56 -8.64 -13.85
N ARG A 82 7.15 -9.19 -12.81
CA ARG A 82 6.39 -9.87 -11.74
C ARG A 82 5.78 -8.94 -10.71
N GLY A 83 6.26 -7.72 -10.62
CA GLY A 83 5.75 -6.69 -9.72
C GLY A 83 6.87 -5.97 -8.98
N VAL A 84 6.45 -4.96 -8.22
CA VAL A 84 7.34 -4.17 -7.37
C VAL A 84 6.72 -4.07 -5.98
N MET A 85 7.54 -4.15 -4.95
CA MET A 85 7.13 -4.01 -3.56
C MET A 85 8.03 -3.01 -2.85
N MET A 86 7.42 -2.09 -2.10
CA MET A 86 8.09 -1.07 -1.32
C MET A 86 7.63 -1.14 0.13
N ALA A 87 8.55 -0.97 1.06
CA ALA A 87 8.25 -0.79 2.48
C ALA A 87 8.49 0.66 2.85
N VAL A 88 7.44 1.35 3.28
CA VAL A 88 7.48 2.75 3.69
C VAL A 88 7.35 2.80 5.20
N PRO A 89 8.36 3.29 5.92
CA PRO A 89 8.28 3.41 7.37
C PRO A 89 7.17 4.37 7.78
N VAL A 90 6.30 3.93 8.69
CA VAL A 90 5.20 4.74 9.21
C VAL A 90 5.68 5.50 10.44
N SER A 91 5.51 6.82 10.43
CA SER A 91 5.88 7.69 11.55
C SER A 91 4.85 7.65 12.67
N SER A 92 3.56 7.66 12.32
CA SER A 92 2.46 7.64 13.29
C SER A 92 1.20 7.04 12.70
N ILE A 93 0.33 6.52 13.56
CA ILE A 93 -0.99 6.01 13.21
C ILE A 93 -2.01 6.71 14.10
N GLY A 94 -2.96 7.40 13.47
CA GLY A 94 -4.06 8.04 14.18
C GLY A 94 -5.10 7.03 14.63
N GLY A 95 -5.58 7.19 15.89
CA GLY A 95 -6.59 6.34 16.50
C GLY A 95 -6.02 5.09 17.16
N ALA A 96 -6.15 5.01 18.49
CA ALA A 96 -5.63 3.89 19.28
C ALA A 96 -6.23 2.54 18.85
N SER A 97 -7.53 2.50 18.57
CA SER A 97 -8.20 1.28 18.11
C SER A 97 -7.70 0.82 16.74
N ALA A 98 -7.49 1.75 15.81
CA ALA A 98 -6.95 1.44 14.49
C ALA A 98 -5.50 0.93 14.57
N LYS A 99 -4.66 1.57 15.40
CA LYS A 99 -3.28 1.13 15.65
C LYS A 99 -3.26 -0.30 16.20
N ASN A 100 -4.05 -0.59 17.21
CA ASN A 100 -4.11 -1.92 17.82
C ASN A 100 -4.61 -2.98 16.83
N TYR A 101 -5.61 -2.65 16.03
CA TYR A 101 -6.14 -3.57 15.01
C TYR A 101 -5.12 -3.88 13.91
N LEU A 102 -4.48 -2.85 13.35
CA LEU A 102 -3.56 -2.99 12.23
C LEU A 102 -2.24 -3.68 12.62
N LEU A 103 -1.80 -3.51 13.86
CA LEU A 103 -0.49 -3.96 14.33
C LEU A 103 -0.57 -5.04 15.42
N GLN A 104 -1.77 -5.49 15.75
CA GLN A 104 -2.01 -6.51 16.79
C GLN A 104 -1.32 -6.19 18.14
N GLY A 105 -1.19 -4.91 18.46
CA GLY A 105 -0.53 -4.45 19.68
C GLY A 105 0.99 -4.45 19.67
N GLU A 106 1.64 -4.82 18.57
CA GLU A 106 3.11 -4.99 18.50
C GLU A 106 3.91 -3.71 18.17
N ALA A 107 3.28 -2.55 18.04
CA ALA A 107 3.98 -1.33 17.62
C ALA A 107 4.37 -0.40 18.77
N GLU A 108 5.64 -0.06 18.84
CA GLU A 108 6.16 1.05 19.63
C GLU A 108 6.29 2.32 18.78
N ASP A 109 6.10 3.49 19.40
CA ASP A 109 6.25 4.77 18.72
C ASP A 109 7.70 4.97 18.26
N ARG A 110 7.86 5.40 17.03
CA ARG A 110 9.17 5.72 16.46
C ARG A 110 9.59 7.12 16.90
N MET A 111 10.86 7.32 17.20
CA MET A 111 11.42 8.65 17.43
C MET A 111 11.22 9.53 16.19
N GLU A 112 10.71 10.74 16.40
CA GLU A 112 10.51 11.75 15.35
C GLU A 112 11.82 12.06 14.62
N LYS A 113 11.85 11.78 13.32
CA LYS A 113 12.79 12.45 12.42
C LYS A 113 12.18 13.77 12.01
N LYS A 114 12.96 14.87 12.05
CA LYS A 114 12.56 16.14 11.42
C LYS A 114 12.39 15.92 9.91
N LEU A 115 11.16 15.73 9.49
CA LEU A 115 10.79 15.62 8.09
C LEU A 115 10.24 16.97 7.63
N THR A 116 10.55 17.37 6.39
CA THR A 116 10.04 18.61 5.81
C THR A 116 8.65 18.44 5.19
N HIS A 117 8.28 17.20 4.88
CA HIS A 117 7.00 16.82 4.28
C HIS A 117 6.53 15.50 4.86
N GLU A 118 5.22 15.33 4.91
CA GLU A 118 4.57 14.10 5.35
C GLU A 118 3.55 13.64 4.31
N LEU A 119 3.45 12.31 4.14
CA LEU A 119 2.37 11.68 3.40
C LEU A 119 1.33 11.18 4.39
N ILE A 120 0.11 11.70 4.28
CA ILE A 120 -1.02 11.25 5.09
C ILE A 120 -1.86 10.29 4.25
N VAL A 121 -2.00 9.06 4.72
CA VAL A 121 -2.88 8.05 4.11
C VAL A 121 -4.08 7.85 5.02
N VAL A 122 -5.28 8.08 4.49
CA VAL A 122 -6.54 7.91 5.22
C VAL A 122 -7.29 6.73 4.61
N ILE A 123 -7.63 5.76 5.43
CA ILE A 123 -8.51 4.64 5.05
C ILE A 123 -9.88 4.93 5.67
N ALA A 124 -10.87 5.13 4.82
CA ALA A 124 -12.22 5.51 5.24
C ALA A 124 -13.28 4.72 4.46
N ASN A 125 -14.49 4.68 4.99
CA ASN A 125 -15.63 4.09 4.29
C ASN A 125 -15.95 4.86 3.01
N GLN A 126 -16.51 4.16 2.03
CA GLN A 126 -16.98 4.78 0.80
C GLN A 126 -17.98 5.90 1.11
N GLY A 127 -17.82 7.04 0.43
CA GLY A 127 -18.65 8.23 0.65
C GLY A 127 -18.09 9.23 1.68
N ALA A 128 -17.04 8.90 2.42
CA ALA A 128 -16.44 9.81 3.40
C ALA A 128 -15.39 10.78 2.81
N THR A 129 -15.17 10.76 1.49
CA THR A 129 -14.11 11.55 0.83
C THR A 129 -14.24 13.04 1.12
N ASP A 130 -15.43 13.61 0.98
CA ASP A 130 -15.65 15.05 1.17
C ASP A 130 -15.36 15.46 2.62
N GLN A 131 -15.86 14.68 3.59
CA GLN A 131 -15.61 14.94 5.01
C GLN A 131 -14.11 14.89 5.34
N VAL A 132 -13.39 13.91 4.81
CA VAL A 132 -11.93 13.81 5.00
C VAL A 132 -11.22 14.99 4.35
N MET A 133 -11.62 15.38 3.14
CA MET A 133 -11.00 16.48 2.42
C MET A 133 -11.28 17.84 3.08
N ASP A 134 -12.46 18.04 3.63
CA ASP A 134 -12.79 19.26 4.37
C ASP A 134 -11.93 19.39 5.63
N ALA A 135 -11.78 18.32 6.41
CA ALA A 135 -10.90 18.29 7.55
C ALA A 135 -9.42 18.52 7.17
N ALA A 136 -8.96 17.91 6.08
CA ALA A 136 -7.60 18.07 5.59
C ALA A 136 -7.32 19.53 5.14
N ARG A 137 -8.24 20.15 4.41
CA ARG A 137 -8.14 21.56 3.99
C ARG A 137 -8.15 22.50 5.18
N ALA A 138 -9.00 22.25 6.20
CA ALA A 138 -9.02 23.02 7.43
C ALA A 138 -7.67 22.97 8.18
N ALA A 139 -6.94 21.86 8.04
CA ALA A 139 -5.59 21.67 8.58
C ALA A 139 -4.46 22.18 7.65
N GLY A 140 -4.79 22.78 6.51
CA GLY A 140 -3.82 23.40 5.59
C GLY A 140 -3.40 22.54 4.40
N ALA A 141 -4.04 21.38 4.16
CA ALA A 141 -3.76 20.58 2.97
C ALA A 141 -4.28 21.30 1.71
N THR A 142 -3.49 21.28 0.63
CA THR A 142 -3.84 21.90 -0.66
C THR A 142 -4.68 21.00 -1.56
N GLY A 143 -4.65 19.69 -1.33
CA GLY A 143 -5.40 18.71 -2.10
C GLY A 143 -5.12 17.28 -1.63
N GLY A 144 -5.77 16.33 -2.28
CA GLY A 144 -5.60 14.90 -2.03
C GLY A 144 -6.01 14.07 -3.24
N THR A 145 -5.63 12.81 -3.24
CA THR A 145 -6.04 11.82 -4.26
C THR A 145 -6.85 10.74 -3.58
N ALA A 146 -8.08 10.54 -4.05
CA ALA A 146 -8.93 9.45 -3.59
C ALA A 146 -8.73 8.22 -4.47
N VAL A 147 -8.56 7.06 -3.84
CA VAL A 147 -8.41 5.77 -4.51
C VAL A 147 -9.50 4.81 -4.00
N HIS A 148 -10.22 4.18 -4.91
CA HIS A 148 -11.18 3.15 -4.54
C HIS A 148 -10.44 1.83 -4.33
N ALA A 149 -10.55 1.28 -3.11
CA ALA A 149 -9.93 0.02 -2.74
C ALA A 149 -10.97 -0.90 -2.10
N LYS A 150 -10.75 -2.21 -2.24
CA LYS A 150 -11.49 -3.25 -1.55
C LYS A 150 -10.62 -3.84 -0.45
N GLY A 151 -11.15 -3.83 0.78
CA GLY A 151 -10.55 -4.56 1.89
C GLY A 151 -10.83 -6.06 1.77
N THR A 152 -9.85 -6.86 2.07
CA THR A 152 -9.98 -8.33 2.12
C THR A 152 -9.42 -8.85 3.42
#